data_bbeb81328405bc592326a34f1b3d6a4a
#
_entry.id   bbeb81328405bc592326a34f1b3d6a4a
#
_cell.length_a   1.000
_cell.length_b   1.000
_cell.length_c   1.000
_cell.angle_alpha   90.00
_cell.angle_beta   90.00
_cell.angle_gamma   90.00
#
_symmetry.space_group_name_H-M   'P 1'
#
loop_
_entity.id
_entity.type
_entity.pdbx_description
1 polymer ?
#
loop_
_entity_poly.entity_id
_entity_poly.type
_entity_poly.pdbx_seq_one_letter_code
_entity_poly.pdbx_strand_id
1 'polypeptide(L)'
;VAGFVISALGGSSVQIAGPTAAFATIVAGIVAHDGMDGLVVATILAGVFLILMGLCHFGSLIKFIPFTITTGFTSGIAVTIVIGQLKDFFGLTYPTGVKPIETVEKFETVIHNFSTMNMDAVIVGVVSLVILIIAPYIFKRIPGSLLAVIAGILMVQFLPLKVNTIENLYTISNALPSLHFPSLSLNMIQNLSLIHISEPTRLALI
;
A
#
# COMPACT_ATOMS: atom_id res chain seq x y z
N VAL A 1 -9.13 8.39 -12.72
CA VAL A 1 -10.54 7.95 -12.79
C VAL A 1 -11.09 7.74 -11.38
N ALA A 2 -10.50 6.84 -10.56
CA ALA A 2 -11.01 6.52 -9.21
C ALA A 2 -11.17 7.78 -8.32
N GLY A 3 -10.15 8.63 -8.25
CA GLY A 3 -10.20 9.88 -7.45
C GLY A 3 -11.34 10.81 -7.89
N PHE A 4 -11.60 10.92 -9.19
CA PHE A 4 -12.70 11.73 -9.72
C PHE A 4 -14.07 11.15 -9.30
N VAL A 5 -14.27 9.84 -9.48
CA VAL A 5 -15.53 9.17 -9.11
C VAL A 5 -15.81 9.32 -7.61
N ILE A 6 -14.79 9.11 -6.77
CA ILE A 6 -14.93 9.23 -5.32
C ILE A 6 -15.19 10.68 -4.90
N SER A 7 -14.56 11.67 -5.53
CA SER A 7 -14.83 13.08 -5.26
C SER A 7 -16.23 13.50 -5.71
N ALA A 8 -16.73 12.95 -6.81
CA ALA A 8 -18.06 13.29 -7.35
C ALA A 8 -19.21 12.63 -6.57
N LEU A 9 -19.01 11.39 -6.11
CA LEU A 9 -20.02 10.59 -5.43
C LEU A 9 -19.84 10.53 -3.90
N GLY A 10 -18.72 11.01 -3.39
CA GLY A 10 -18.41 10.97 -1.96
C GLY A 10 -19.21 11.98 -1.16
N GLY A 11 -19.57 11.60 0.06
CA GLY A 11 -20.29 12.45 1.01
C GLY A 11 -19.42 13.41 1.82
N SER A 12 -18.09 13.41 1.63
CA SER A 12 -17.15 14.25 2.37
C SER A 12 -16.36 15.16 1.42
N SER A 13 -16.36 16.46 1.73
CA SER A 13 -15.60 17.47 0.96
C SER A 13 -14.12 17.54 1.31
N VAL A 14 -13.68 16.85 2.38
CA VAL A 14 -12.30 16.90 2.90
C VAL A 14 -11.57 15.56 2.83
N GLN A 15 -12.16 14.56 2.20
CA GLN A 15 -11.59 13.23 2.09
C GLN A 15 -10.88 13.05 0.74
N ILE A 16 -9.63 12.58 0.79
CA ILE A 16 -8.92 12.08 -0.37
C ILE A 16 -8.96 10.56 -0.29
N ALA A 17 -9.64 9.92 -1.24
CA ALA A 17 -9.72 8.47 -1.30
C ALA A 17 -8.79 7.94 -2.39
N GLY A 18 -8.13 6.83 -2.10
CA GLY A 18 -7.24 6.15 -3.00
C GLY A 18 -6.68 4.88 -2.36
N PRO A 19 -5.97 4.05 -3.13
CA PRO A 19 -5.30 2.87 -2.58
C PRO A 19 -4.26 3.29 -1.54
N THR A 20 -4.33 2.68 -0.36
CA THR A 20 -3.39 2.94 0.73
C THR A 20 -2.35 1.83 0.84
N ALA A 21 -1.15 2.16 1.30
CA ALA A 21 -0.09 1.19 1.53
C ALA A 21 -0.49 0.09 2.54
N ALA A 22 -1.43 0.38 3.44
CA ALA A 22 -1.98 -0.60 4.37
C ALA A 22 -2.69 -1.76 3.65
N PHE A 23 -3.35 -1.49 2.53
CA PHE A 23 -4.02 -2.52 1.73
C PHE A 23 -3.07 -3.28 0.80
N ALA A 24 -1.84 -2.81 0.61
CA ALA A 24 -0.90 -3.45 -0.31
C ALA A 24 -0.64 -4.92 0.03
N THR A 25 -0.55 -5.24 1.33
CA THR A 25 -0.34 -6.62 1.79
C THR A 25 -1.55 -7.51 1.48
N ILE A 26 -2.77 -7.01 1.73
CA ILE A 26 -4.02 -7.72 1.45
C ILE A 26 -4.17 -7.97 -0.05
N VAL A 27 -3.96 -6.93 -0.86
CA VAL A 27 -4.02 -7.02 -2.32
C VAL A 27 -2.97 -7.99 -2.86
N ALA A 28 -1.73 -7.93 -2.34
CA ALA A 28 -0.67 -8.85 -2.72
C ALA A 28 -1.01 -10.30 -2.37
N GLY A 29 -1.62 -10.55 -1.20
CA GLY A 29 -2.09 -11.87 -0.79
C GLY A 29 -3.17 -12.43 -1.73
N ILE A 30 -4.19 -11.63 -2.05
CA ILE A 30 -5.25 -12.03 -2.99
C ILE A 30 -4.67 -12.31 -4.37
N VAL A 31 -3.81 -11.45 -4.90
CA VAL A 31 -3.20 -11.62 -6.22
C VAL A 31 -2.29 -12.85 -6.26
N ALA A 32 -1.59 -13.14 -5.17
CA ALA A 32 -0.72 -14.33 -5.09
C ALA A 32 -1.51 -15.64 -5.08
N HIS A 33 -2.70 -15.65 -4.46
CA HIS A 33 -3.53 -16.86 -4.31
C HIS A 33 -4.53 -17.03 -5.47
N ASP A 34 -5.24 -15.97 -5.83
CA ASP A 34 -6.38 -16.02 -6.76
C ASP A 34 -6.15 -15.23 -8.06
N GLY A 35 -4.97 -14.64 -8.23
CA GLY A 35 -4.63 -13.85 -9.41
C GLY A 35 -5.36 -12.50 -9.49
N MET A 36 -5.26 -11.85 -10.67
CA MET A 36 -5.91 -10.55 -10.91
C MET A 36 -7.43 -10.66 -10.96
N ASP A 37 -7.97 -11.79 -11.44
CA ASP A 37 -9.42 -12.02 -11.50
C ASP A 37 -10.02 -12.11 -10.09
N GLY A 38 -9.29 -12.76 -9.15
CA GLY A 38 -9.66 -12.81 -7.74
C GLY A 38 -9.72 -11.43 -7.09
N LEU A 39 -8.76 -10.56 -7.42
CA LEU A 39 -8.75 -9.19 -6.92
C LEU A 39 -9.96 -8.38 -7.43
N VAL A 40 -10.35 -8.55 -8.70
CA VAL A 40 -11.52 -7.87 -9.28
C VAL A 40 -12.79 -8.33 -8.59
N VAL A 41 -12.96 -9.65 -8.39
CA VAL A 41 -14.11 -10.23 -7.69
C VAL A 41 -14.18 -9.74 -6.24
N ALA A 42 -13.07 -9.77 -5.51
CA ALA A 42 -12.97 -9.26 -4.13
C ALA A 42 -13.36 -7.79 -4.04
N THR A 43 -12.91 -6.97 -5.00
CA THR A 43 -13.23 -5.53 -5.04
C THR A 43 -14.74 -5.29 -5.30
N ILE A 44 -15.34 -6.05 -6.23
CA ILE A 44 -16.79 -5.97 -6.50
C ILE A 44 -17.57 -6.38 -5.24
N LEU A 45 -17.19 -7.49 -4.60
CA LEU A 45 -17.85 -7.99 -3.40
C LEU A 45 -17.76 -6.97 -2.25
N ALA A 46 -16.58 -6.40 -2.03
CA ALA A 46 -16.38 -5.33 -1.06
C ALA A 46 -17.27 -4.11 -1.35
N GLY A 47 -17.38 -3.73 -2.63
CA GLY A 47 -18.30 -2.65 -3.06
C GLY A 47 -19.76 -2.94 -2.72
N VAL A 48 -20.22 -4.15 -2.97
CA VAL A 48 -21.59 -4.59 -2.61
C VAL A 48 -21.81 -4.52 -1.11
N PHE A 49 -20.87 -5.03 -0.29
CA PHE A 49 -20.97 -4.97 1.16
C PHE A 49 -21.01 -3.52 1.67
N LEU A 50 -20.18 -2.63 1.11
CA LEU A 50 -20.18 -1.22 1.49
C LEU A 50 -21.52 -0.54 1.16
N ILE A 51 -22.14 -0.86 0.02
CA ILE A 51 -23.48 -0.36 -0.34
C ILE A 51 -24.52 -0.86 0.66
N LEU A 52 -24.52 -2.14 0.98
CA LEU A 52 -25.44 -2.72 1.97
C LEU A 52 -25.28 -2.07 3.36
N MET A 53 -24.03 -1.91 3.80
CA MET A 53 -23.74 -1.23 5.08
C MET A 53 -24.19 0.24 5.06
N GLY A 54 -24.04 0.92 3.93
CA GLY A 54 -24.54 2.29 3.74
C GLY A 54 -26.06 2.37 3.84
N LEU A 55 -26.79 1.47 3.18
CA LEU A 55 -28.25 1.38 3.23
C LEU A 55 -28.76 1.06 4.64
N CYS A 56 -28.05 0.21 5.37
CA CYS A 56 -28.36 -0.12 6.77
C CYS A 56 -27.93 0.97 7.76
N HIS A 57 -27.38 2.10 7.31
CA HIS A 57 -26.88 3.19 8.15
C HIS A 57 -25.82 2.77 9.17
N PHE A 58 -25.02 1.73 8.88
CA PHE A 58 -23.96 1.22 9.77
C PHE A 58 -22.85 2.23 10.03
N GLY A 59 -22.72 3.28 9.21
CA GLY A 59 -21.82 4.40 9.47
C GLY A 59 -22.06 5.07 10.82
N SER A 60 -23.27 5.00 11.38
CA SER A 60 -23.57 5.52 12.71
C SER A 60 -22.93 4.72 13.85
N LEU A 61 -22.58 3.45 13.62
CA LEU A 61 -21.93 2.58 14.61
C LEU A 61 -20.50 3.03 14.93
N ILE A 62 -19.88 3.82 14.05
CA ILE A 62 -18.52 4.32 14.28
C ILE A 62 -18.40 5.16 15.56
N LYS A 63 -19.52 5.76 16.02
CA LYS A 63 -19.61 6.52 17.27
C LYS A 63 -19.34 5.68 18.51
N PHE A 64 -19.52 4.36 18.42
CA PHE A 64 -19.33 3.43 19.53
C PHE A 64 -17.91 2.85 19.55
N ILE A 65 -17.08 3.13 18.54
CA ILE A 65 -15.69 2.66 18.50
C ILE A 65 -14.85 3.54 19.43
N PRO A 66 -14.25 2.98 20.50
CA PRO A 66 -13.36 3.72 21.37
C PRO A 66 -12.16 4.30 20.64
N PHE A 67 -11.74 5.50 21.01
CA PHE A 67 -10.57 6.17 20.43
C PHE A 67 -9.29 5.33 20.52
N THR A 68 -9.13 4.54 21.57
CA THR A 68 -7.98 3.63 21.74
C THR A 68 -7.88 2.58 20.63
N ILE A 69 -9.01 2.06 20.15
CA ILE A 69 -9.03 1.09 19.05
C ILE A 69 -8.57 1.74 17.76
N THR A 70 -9.10 2.92 17.43
CA THR A 70 -8.69 3.66 16.22
C THR A 70 -7.22 4.07 16.27
N THR A 71 -6.73 4.48 17.42
CA THR A 71 -5.31 4.83 17.60
C THR A 71 -4.42 3.60 17.47
N GLY A 72 -4.78 2.47 18.09
CA GLY A 72 -4.05 1.22 17.96
C GLY A 72 -3.99 0.73 16.52
N PHE A 73 -5.13 0.74 15.83
CA PHE A 73 -5.20 0.38 14.41
C PHE A 73 -4.30 1.27 13.53
N THR A 74 -4.37 2.58 13.71
CA THR A 74 -3.55 3.53 12.94
C THR A 74 -2.05 3.34 13.23
N SER A 75 -1.68 3.09 14.49
CA SER A 75 -0.30 2.82 14.88
C SER A 75 0.21 1.51 14.26
N GLY A 76 -0.60 0.46 14.26
CA GLY A 76 -0.26 -0.80 13.59
C GLY A 76 -0.02 -0.62 12.09
N ILE A 77 -0.88 0.13 11.41
CA ILE A 77 -0.68 0.49 10.00
C ILE A 77 0.64 1.25 9.80
N ALA A 78 0.95 2.21 10.66
CA ALA A 78 2.19 2.97 10.56
C ALA A 78 3.43 2.07 10.66
N VAL A 79 3.45 1.13 11.60
CA VAL A 79 4.52 0.14 11.73
C VAL A 79 4.65 -0.73 10.48
N THR A 80 3.52 -1.23 9.97
CA THR A 80 3.49 -2.05 8.73
C THR A 80 4.07 -1.29 7.53
N ILE A 81 3.72 0.00 7.39
CA ILE A 81 4.24 0.84 6.32
C ILE A 81 5.76 1.02 6.48
N VAL A 82 6.24 1.34 7.69
CA VAL A 82 7.68 1.52 7.94
C VAL A 82 8.44 0.26 7.57
N ILE A 83 8.00 -0.90 8.07
CA ILE A 83 8.65 -2.19 7.76
C ILE A 83 8.64 -2.46 6.25
N GLY A 84 7.53 -2.18 5.58
CA GLY A 84 7.41 -2.35 4.13
C GLY A 84 8.37 -1.49 3.32
N GLN A 85 8.77 -0.32 3.84
CA GLN A 85 9.69 0.60 3.15
C GLN A 85 11.17 0.33 3.44
N LEU A 86 11.51 -0.49 4.44
CA LEU A 86 12.91 -0.75 4.81
C LEU A 86 13.74 -1.32 3.65
N LYS A 87 13.15 -2.23 2.88
CA LYS A 87 13.81 -2.81 1.70
C LYS A 87 14.28 -1.74 0.72
N ASP A 88 13.38 -0.85 0.35
CA ASP A 88 13.65 0.17 -0.68
C ASP A 88 14.52 1.29 -0.13
N PHE A 89 14.35 1.66 1.14
CA PHE A 89 15.16 2.66 1.81
C PHE A 89 16.64 2.25 1.90
N PHE A 90 16.91 0.98 2.26
CA PHE A 90 18.26 0.44 2.33
C PHE A 90 18.74 -0.14 0.99
N GLY A 91 17.91 -0.12 -0.05
CA GLY A 91 18.26 -0.66 -1.37
C GLY A 91 18.61 -2.15 -1.34
N LEU A 92 17.91 -2.96 -0.49
CA LEU A 92 18.22 -4.36 -0.30
C LEU A 92 17.85 -5.21 -1.51
N THR A 93 18.72 -6.15 -1.85
CA THR A 93 18.46 -7.13 -2.90
C THR A 93 18.09 -8.47 -2.28
N TYR A 94 16.90 -8.98 -2.63
CA TYR A 94 16.45 -10.28 -2.17
C TYR A 94 16.82 -11.38 -3.16
N PRO A 95 17.06 -12.61 -2.69
CA PRO A 95 17.26 -13.75 -3.58
C PRO A 95 16.06 -13.99 -4.50
N THR A 96 16.32 -14.55 -5.69
CA THR A 96 15.28 -14.87 -6.66
C THR A 96 14.23 -15.81 -6.07
N GLY A 97 12.96 -15.41 -6.16
CA GLY A 97 11.84 -16.20 -5.62
C GLY A 97 11.34 -15.78 -4.23
N VAL A 98 12.11 -15.01 -3.47
CA VAL A 98 11.70 -14.52 -2.14
C VAL A 98 10.84 -13.26 -2.34
N LYS A 99 9.54 -13.39 -2.08
CA LYS A 99 8.56 -12.28 -2.13
C LYS A 99 7.78 -12.27 -0.83
N PRO A 100 8.33 -11.69 0.25
CA PRO A 100 7.66 -11.65 1.53
C PRO A 100 6.36 -10.83 1.42
N ILE A 101 5.25 -11.39 1.87
CA ILE A 101 3.93 -10.74 1.83
C ILE A 101 3.58 -10.22 3.20
N GLU A 102 3.75 -11.03 4.24
CA GLU A 102 3.42 -10.68 5.61
C GLU A 102 4.44 -9.71 6.23
N THR A 103 3.99 -8.89 7.19
CA THR A 103 4.84 -7.87 7.83
C THR A 103 6.01 -8.49 8.59
N VAL A 104 5.78 -9.60 9.28
CA VAL A 104 6.82 -10.31 10.04
C VAL A 104 7.86 -10.89 9.09
N GLU A 105 7.40 -11.57 8.04
CA GLU A 105 8.25 -12.13 6.99
C GLU A 105 9.10 -11.05 6.29
N LYS A 106 8.51 -9.87 6.02
CA LYS A 106 9.25 -8.70 5.49
C LYS A 106 10.36 -8.28 6.43
N PHE A 107 10.08 -8.19 7.73
CA PHE A 107 11.05 -7.77 8.72
C PHE A 107 12.19 -8.79 8.86
N GLU A 108 11.89 -10.07 8.93
CA GLU A 108 12.91 -11.14 8.94
C GLU A 108 13.77 -11.12 7.68
N THR A 109 13.14 -10.98 6.51
CA THR A 109 13.85 -10.92 5.23
C THR A 109 14.78 -9.71 5.15
N VAL A 110 14.38 -8.57 5.70
CA VAL A 110 15.24 -7.38 5.82
C VAL A 110 16.47 -7.69 6.66
N ILE A 111 16.31 -8.31 7.84
CA ILE A 111 17.43 -8.65 8.73
C ILE A 111 18.40 -9.61 8.04
N HIS A 112 17.88 -10.69 7.44
CA HIS A 112 18.70 -11.70 6.77
C HIS A 112 19.48 -11.15 5.57
N ASN A 113 18.93 -10.18 4.87
CA ASN A 113 19.56 -9.60 3.67
C ASN A 113 20.18 -8.22 3.92
N PHE A 114 20.37 -7.81 5.17
CA PHE A 114 20.90 -6.49 5.49
C PHE A 114 22.32 -6.27 4.96
N SER A 115 23.10 -7.34 4.77
CA SER A 115 24.44 -7.29 4.16
C SER A 115 24.43 -6.84 2.69
N THR A 116 23.28 -6.88 2.01
CA THR A 116 23.13 -6.42 0.60
C THR A 116 22.83 -4.94 0.49
N MET A 117 22.94 -4.18 1.58
CA MET A 117 22.61 -2.77 1.65
C MET A 117 23.37 -1.94 0.59
N ASN A 118 22.63 -1.08 -0.11
CA ASN A 118 23.19 -0.16 -1.09
C ASN A 118 23.29 1.25 -0.50
N MET A 119 24.54 1.72 -0.30
CA MET A 119 24.79 3.04 0.27
C MET A 119 24.25 4.19 -0.59
N ASP A 120 24.24 4.05 -1.91
CA ASP A 120 23.69 5.07 -2.80
C ASP A 120 22.17 5.25 -2.58
N ALA A 121 21.44 4.14 -2.37
CA ALA A 121 20.01 4.18 -2.04
C ALA A 121 19.79 4.85 -0.67
N VAL A 122 20.61 4.53 0.33
CA VAL A 122 20.53 5.14 1.66
C VAL A 122 20.75 6.66 1.58
N ILE A 123 21.75 7.11 0.79
CA ILE A 123 22.01 8.54 0.61
C ILE A 123 20.80 9.25 0.01
N VAL A 124 20.21 8.70 -1.04
CA VAL A 124 18.98 9.26 -1.66
C VAL A 124 17.84 9.27 -0.66
N GLY A 125 17.66 8.18 0.09
CA GLY A 125 16.63 8.06 1.13
C GLY A 125 16.78 9.08 2.25
N VAL A 126 17.98 9.23 2.78
CA VAL A 126 18.29 10.20 3.85
C VAL A 126 18.08 11.64 3.37
N VAL A 127 18.59 12.00 2.19
CA VAL A 127 18.40 13.34 1.62
C VAL A 127 16.92 13.62 1.41
N SER A 128 16.17 12.67 0.87
CA SER A 128 14.71 12.81 0.69
C SER A 128 13.98 12.99 2.02
N LEU A 129 14.38 12.26 3.06
CA LEU A 129 13.81 12.37 4.40
C LEU A 129 14.11 13.75 5.02
N VAL A 130 15.34 14.24 4.88
CA VAL A 130 15.74 15.58 5.35
C VAL A 130 14.92 16.66 4.65
N ILE A 131 14.75 16.54 3.34
CA ILE A 131 13.90 17.47 2.57
C ILE A 131 12.45 17.42 3.06
N LEU A 132 11.89 16.23 3.29
CA LEU A 132 10.53 16.06 3.82
C LEU A 132 10.32 16.76 5.16
N ILE A 133 11.33 16.70 6.05
CA ILE A 133 11.26 17.32 7.37
C ILE A 133 11.43 18.83 7.27
N ILE A 134 12.37 19.31 6.45
CA ILE A 134 12.73 20.74 6.39
C ILE A 134 11.80 21.54 5.48
N ALA A 135 11.36 20.96 4.37
CA ALA A 135 10.56 21.67 3.36
C ALA A 135 9.30 22.39 3.90
N PRO A 136 8.51 21.80 4.82
CA PRO A 136 7.32 22.48 5.37
C PRO A 136 7.66 23.75 6.17
N TYR A 137 8.85 23.84 6.73
CA TYR A 137 9.29 25.03 7.48
C TYR A 137 9.68 26.19 6.53
N ILE A 138 10.21 25.85 5.35
CA ILE A 138 10.68 26.84 4.37
C ILE A 138 9.56 27.18 3.37
N PHE A 139 8.88 26.16 2.84
CA PHE A 139 7.88 26.28 1.78
C PHE A 139 6.49 25.89 2.28
N LYS A 140 5.77 26.80 2.92
CA LYS A 140 4.43 26.56 3.49
C LYS A 140 3.35 26.20 2.46
N ARG A 141 3.56 26.50 1.17
CA ARG A 141 2.57 26.28 0.09
C ARG A 141 2.87 25.08 -0.78
N ILE A 142 4.08 24.55 -0.73
CA ILE A 142 4.50 23.43 -1.58
C ILE A 142 4.58 22.16 -0.74
N PRO A 143 3.93 21.06 -1.15
CA PRO A 143 4.05 19.78 -0.44
C PRO A 143 5.51 19.32 -0.39
N GLY A 144 6.04 19.06 0.81
CA GLY A 144 7.42 18.59 0.99
C GLY A 144 7.73 17.28 0.25
N SER A 145 6.72 16.42 0.10
CA SER A 145 6.82 15.19 -0.67
C SER A 145 7.14 15.43 -2.15
N LEU A 146 6.55 16.46 -2.76
CA LEU A 146 6.86 16.82 -4.15
C LEU A 146 8.31 17.26 -4.31
N LEU A 147 8.81 18.08 -3.37
CA LEU A 147 10.21 18.53 -3.39
C LEU A 147 11.18 17.37 -3.19
N ALA A 148 10.85 16.41 -2.29
CA ALA A 148 11.67 15.24 -2.05
C ALA A 148 11.74 14.33 -3.30
N VAL A 149 10.62 14.12 -4.00
CA VAL A 149 10.59 13.34 -5.25
C VAL A 149 11.42 14.02 -6.34
N ILE A 150 11.24 15.33 -6.55
CA ILE A 150 12.02 16.08 -7.54
C ILE A 150 13.52 16.00 -7.21
N ALA A 151 13.89 16.21 -5.96
CA ALA A 151 15.29 16.10 -5.53
C ALA A 151 15.85 14.71 -5.76
N GLY A 152 15.09 13.65 -5.43
CA GLY A 152 15.49 12.26 -5.68
C GLY A 152 15.72 11.98 -7.17
N ILE A 153 14.82 12.45 -8.04
CA ILE A 153 14.97 12.31 -9.51
C ILE A 153 16.24 13.04 -9.97
N LEU A 154 16.46 14.27 -9.53
CA LEU A 154 17.64 15.05 -9.92
C LEU A 154 18.93 14.38 -9.42
N MET A 155 18.94 13.86 -8.20
CA MET A 155 20.11 13.13 -7.68
C MET A 155 20.44 11.92 -8.54
N VAL A 156 19.47 11.10 -8.87
CA VAL A 156 19.68 9.89 -9.69
C VAL A 156 20.07 10.24 -11.14
N GLN A 157 19.55 11.36 -11.68
CA GLN A 157 19.84 11.79 -13.04
C GLN A 157 21.24 12.40 -13.20
N PHE A 158 21.68 13.21 -12.23
CA PHE A 158 22.91 14.00 -12.34
C PHE A 158 24.11 13.44 -11.59
N LEU A 159 23.88 12.56 -10.59
CA LEU A 159 24.96 11.89 -9.90
C LEU A 159 25.11 10.44 -10.39
N PRO A 160 26.32 9.89 -10.42
CA PRO A 160 26.58 8.51 -10.86
C PRO A 160 26.17 7.49 -9.77
N LEU A 161 24.92 7.60 -9.29
CA LEU A 161 24.39 6.73 -8.23
C LEU A 161 23.83 5.43 -8.84
N LYS A 162 24.24 4.31 -8.28
CA LYS A 162 23.75 2.98 -8.68
C LYS A 162 22.53 2.61 -7.86
N VAL A 163 21.40 3.25 -8.15
CA VAL A 163 20.12 3.01 -7.46
C VAL A 163 19.14 2.35 -8.43
N ASN A 164 18.39 1.37 -7.93
CA ASN A 164 17.30 0.80 -8.70
C ASN A 164 16.16 1.81 -8.83
N THR A 165 15.81 2.16 -10.06
CA THR A 165 14.64 2.98 -10.36
C THR A 165 13.40 2.10 -10.54
N ILE A 166 12.22 2.71 -10.49
CA ILE A 166 10.94 2.02 -10.71
C ILE A 166 10.94 1.34 -12.08
N GLU A 167 11.53 1.96 -13.09
CA GLU A 167 11.66 1.42 -14.44
C GLU A 167 12.49 0.12 -14.48
N ASN A 168 13.52 0.03 -13.65
CA ASN A 168 14.37 -1.17 -13.55
C ASN A 168 13.70 -2.32 -12.78
N LEU A 169 12.80 -1.98 -11.86
CA LEU A 169 12.14 -2.96 -10.99
C LEU A 169 10.80 -3.46 -11.55
N TYR A 170 10.11 -2.64 -12.32
CA TYR A 170 8.75 -2.93 -12.80
C TYR A 170 8.57 -2.54 -14.27
N THR A 171 7.94 -3.41 -15.03
CA THR A 171 7.46 -3.08 -16.37
C THR A 171 6.12 -2.35 -16.27
N ILE A 172 6.16 -1.03 -16.41
CA ILE A 172 4.94 -0.21 -16.38
C ILE A 172 4.37 -0.17 -17.81
N SER A 173 3.18 -0.75 -17.99
CA SER A 173 2.47 -0.65 -19.26
C SER A 173 1.89 0.77 -19.43
N ASN A 174 2.17 1.38 -20.58
CA ASN A 174 1.56 2.65 -20.98
C ASN A 174 0.12 2.50 -21.51
N ALA A 175 -0.40 1.26 -21.57
CA ALA A 175 -1.76 0.99 -22.02
C ALA A 175 -2.75 1.34 -20.93
N LEU A 176 -3.86 1.96 -21.30
CA LEU A 176 -5.00 2.14 -20.41
C LEU A 176 -5.55 0.77 -20.00
N PRO A 177 -5.97 0.60 -18.72
CA PRO A 177 -6.58 -0.63 -18.28
C PRO A 177 -7.76 -0.99 -19.18
N SER A 178 -7.75 -2.16 -19.78
CA SER A 178 -8.89 -2.68 -20.52
C SER A 178 -9.96 -3.14 -19.53
N LEU A 179 -11.24 -2.87 -19.82
CA LEU A 179 -12.37 -3.42 -19.09
C LEU A 179 -12.38 -4.93 -19.33
N HIS A 180 -11.96 -5.68 -18.32
CA HIS A 180 -12.03 -7.13 -18.32
C HIS A 180 -13.12 -7.56 -17.35
N PHE A 181 -14.10 -8.32 -17.85
CA PHE A 181 -15.08 -8.91 -16.98
C PHE A 181 -14.51 -10.23 -16.44
N PRO A 182 -14.36 -10.35 -15.11
CA PRO A 182 -13.83 -11.57 -14.53
C PRO A 182 -14.78 -12.74 -14.74
N SER A 183 -14.23 -13.94 -14.89
CA SER A 183 -15.02 -15.16 -14.87
C SER A 183 -15.50 -15.42 -13.45
N LEU A 184 -16.77 -15.11 -13.17
CA LEU A 184 -17.39 -15.33 -11.86
C LEU A 184 -17.65 -16.83 -11.68
N SER A 185 -16.85 -17.50 -10.85
CA SER A 185 -17.14 -18.86 -10.38
C SER A 185 -17.66 -18.82 -8.94
N LEU A 186 -18.70 -19.62 -8.66
CA LEU A 186 -19.27 -19.71 -7.30
C LEU A 186 -18.23 -20.13 -6.26
N ASN A 187 -17.29 -21.00 -6.63
CA ASN A 187 -16.21 -21.44 -5.75
C ASN A 187 -15.27 -20.28 -5.39
N MET A 188 -14.98 -19.37 -6.31
CA MET A 188 -14.15 -18.19 -6.08
C MET A 188 -14.84 -17.22 -5.12
N ILE A 189 -16.16 -17.02 -5.28
CA ILE A 189 -16.96 -16.17 -4.39
C ILE A 189 -17.00 -16.75 -2.97
N GLN A 190 -17.13 -18.07 -2.82
CA GLN A 190 -17.14 -18.74 -1.52
C GLN A 190 -15.78 -18.62 -0.82
N ASN A 191 -14.69 -18.89 -1.51
CA ASN A 191 -13.35 -18.80 -0.95
C ASN A 191 -13.02 -17.37 -0.52
N LEU A 192 -13.31 -16.37 -1.35
CA LEU A 192 -13.06 -14.96 -1.01
C LEU A 192 -13.95 -14.47 0.14
N SER A 193 -15.19 -14.91 0.25
CA SER A 193 -16.07 -14.59 1.39
C SER A 193 -15.58 -15.22 2.68
N LEU A 194 -15.07 -16.46 2.63
CA LEU A 194 -14.50 -17.17 3.79
C LEU A 194 -13.20 -16.52 4.27
N ILE A 195 -12.33 -16.06 3.37
CA ILE A 195 -11.10 -15.34 3.73
C ILE A 195 -11.44 -14.05 4.50
N HIS A 196 -12.43 -13.29 4.06
CA HIS A 196 -12.85 -12.05 4.75
C HIS A 196 -13.46 -12.30 6.14
N ILE A 197 -14.08 -13.47 6.35
CA ILE A 197 -14.72 -13.84 7.63
C ILE A 197 -13.74 -14.55 8.57
N SER A 198 -12.80 -15.33 8.04
CA SER A 198 -11.93 -16.22 8.84
C SER A 198 -10.56 -15.61 9.21
N GLU A 199 -10.06 -14.62 8.48
CA GLU A 199 -8.76 -14.01 8.81
C GLU A 199 -8.70 -13.34 10.18
N PRO A 200 -9.72 -12.63 10.69
CA PRO A 200 -9.69 -12.11 12.06
C PRO A 200 -9.55 -13.18 13.14
N THR A 201 -10.02 -14.40 12.86
CA THR A 201 -9.95 -15.53 13.80
C THR A 201 -8.64 -16.29 13.74
N ARG A 202 -7.94 -16.26 12.62
CA ARG A 202 -6.63 -16.93 12.48
C ARG A 202 -5.51 -16.21 13.22
N LEU A 203 -5.58 -14.88 13.31
CA LEU A 203 -4.65 -14.07 14.12
C LEU A 203 -4.90 -14.17 15.63
N ALA A 204 -6.05 -14.69 16.06
CA ALA A 204 -6.36 -14.92 17.48
C ALA A 204 -5.89 -16.29 18.02
N LEU A 205 -5.30 -17.14 17.17
CA LEU A 205 -4.86 -18.49 17.50
C LEU A 205 -3.32 -18.67 17.46
N ILE A 206 -2.56 -17.58 17.29
CA ILE A 206 -1.12 -17.49 17.50
C ILE A 206 -0.85 -16.57 18.68
#